data_7de222a78351cd0644178d063a20f8be
#
_entry.id   7de222a78351cd0644178d063a20f8be
#
_cell.length_a   1.000
_cell.length_b   1.000
_cell.length_c   1.000
_cell.angle_alpha   90.00
_cell.angle_beta   90.00
_cell.angle_gamma   90.00
#
_symmetry.space_group_name_H-M   'P 1'
#
loop_
_entity.id
_entity.type
_entity.pdbx_description
1 polymer ?
#
loop_
_entity_poly.entity_id
_entity_poly.type
_entity_poly.pdbx_seq_one_letter_code
_entity_poly.pdbx_strand_id
1 'polypeptide(L)'
;MSVLTKQKLLEKIQKGEIGFRPMIDDFQLQGHSIDLRLGFTFMILKAWHMTPRGRESLETVHVDKYTPEYFDIIELEGGQYFDLLPDEFVLASTLESIKIPDDLMAVLYPRSSTNRKGLSLDLTGIVDSGYEGQLIIPIRNNTRSRTVRLYPGERLCQVVFEELSDKIENNRKSKYHKKDVIEGVQREKKDEIDFLMKGDIKGLKEKFGVKLA
;
A
#
# COMPACT_ATOMS: atom_id res chain seq x y z
N MET A 1 -18.69 12.20 9.18
CA MET A 1 -18.07 11.05 8.49
C MET A 1 -19.05 9.89 8.54
N SER A 2 -19.41 9.32 7.41
CA SER A 2 -20.27 8.13 7.34
C SER A 2 -19.58 7.06 6.50
N VAL A 3 -19.70 5.80 6.95
CA VAL A 3 -19.20 4.64 6.20
C VAL A 3 -20.21 4.31 5.11
N LEU A 4 -19.73 4.04 3.89
CA LEU A 4 -20.57 3.66 2.78
C LEU A 4 -21.12 2.24 2.95
N THR A 5 -22.43 2.08 2.83
CA THR A 5 -23.08 0.77 2.77
C THR A 5 -22.91 0.13 1.40
N LYS A 6 -23.11 -1.20 1.31
CA LYS A 6 -23.09 -1.96 0.05
C LYS A 6 -23.88 -1.26 -1.07
N GLN A 7 -25.07 -0.76 -0.76
CA GLN A 7 -25.93 -0.09 -1.75
C GLN A 7 -25.28 1.19 -2.28
N LYS A 8 -24.69 2.00 -1.39
CA LYS A 8 -23.99 3.23 -1.77
C LYS A 8 -22.70 2.95 -2.54
N LEU A 9 -21.98 1.90 -2.16
CA LEU A 9 -20.80 1.43 -2.90
C LEU A 9 -21.18 1.06 -4.33
N LEU A 10 -22.21 0.25 -4.53
CA LEU A 10 -22.68 -0.13 -5.86
C LEU A 10 -23.10 1.08 -6.69
N GLU A 11 -23.84 2.03 -6.11
CA GLU A 11 -24.24 3.27 -6.77
C GLU A 11 -23.05 4.07 -7.28
N LYS A 12 -22.03 4.29 -6.41
CA LYS A 12 -20.82 5.05 -6.76
C LYS A 12 -19.93 4.31 -7.78
N ILE A 13 -19.87 2.99 -7.71
CA ILE A 13 -19.15 2.16 -8.71
C ILE A 13 -19.86 2.24 -10.07
N GLN A 14 -21.17 2.11 -10.12
CA GLN A 14 -21.95 2.21 -11.36
C GLN A 14 -21.83 3.59 -12.03
N LYS A 15 -21.72 4.66 -11.23
CA LYS A 15 -21.47 6.02 -11.72
C LYS A 15 -20.02 6.27 -12.13
N GLY A 16 -19.10 5.31 -11.88
CA GLY A 16 -17.67 5.47 -12.14
C GLY A 16 -16.96 6.45 -11.19
N GLU A 17 -17.60 6.82 -10.09
CA GLU A 17 -17.01 7.65 -9.04
C GLU A 17 -15.93 6.87 -8.28
N ILE A 18 -16.24 5.64 -7.84
CA ILE A 18 -15.26 4.68 -7.35
C ILE A 18 -14.92 3.72 -8.49
N GLY A 19 -13.63 3.52 -8.75
CA GLY A 19 -13.16 2.63 -9.82
C GLY A 19 -12.34 1.46 -9.31
N PHE A 20 -12.46 0.32 -10.02
CA PHE A 20 -11.62 -0.86 -9.82
C PHE A 20 -11.19 -1.44 -11.18
N ARG A 21 -9.92 -1.82 -11.30
CA ARG A 21 -9.36 -2.52 -12.47
C ARG A 21 -8.43 -3.66 -12.00
N PRO A 22 -8.77 -4.94 -12.27
CA PRO A 22 -10.03 -5.39 -12.88
C PRO A 22 -11.25 -5.03 -12.01
N MET A 23 -12.44 -5.12 -12.59
CA MET A 23 -13.68 -4.92 -11.86
C MET A 23 -13.82 -5.98 -10.76
N ILE A 24 -14.33 -5.59 -9.60
CA ILE A 24 -14.60 -6.48 -8.48
C ILE A 24 -15.72 -7.49 -8.82
N ASP A 25 -15.68 -8.63 -8.15
CA ASP A 25 -16.70 -9.68 -8.21
C ASP A 25 -17.60 -9.69 -6.95
N ASP A 26 -18.68 -10.48 -7.01
CA ASP A 26 -19.66 -10.55 -5.93
C ASP A 26 -19.09 -11.05 -4.58
N PHE A 27 -18.03 -11.86 -4.62
CA PHE A 27 -17.38 -12.35 -3.39
C PHE A 27 -16.60 -11.24 -2.67
N GLN A 28 -16.18 -10.20 -3.40
CA GLN A 28 -15.43 -9.08 -2.84
C GLN A 28 -16.34 -8.06 -2.16
N LEU A 29 -17.59 -7.92 -2.61
CA LEU A 29 -18.51 -6.90 -2.12
C LEU A 29 -19.21 -7.35 -0.83
N GLN A 30 -18.87 -6.67 0.28
CA GLN A 30 -19.43 -6.93 1.61
C GLN A 30 -20.46 -5.86 2.00
N GLY A 31 -21.04 -5.95 3.20
CA GLY A 31 -22.08 -5.03 3.69
C GLY A 31 -21.67 -3.56 3.74
N HIS A 32 -20.39 -3.28 4.00
CA HIS A 32 -19.81 -1.93 4.16
C HIS A 32 -18.35 -1.86 3.79
N SER A 33 -17.83 -2.86 3.10
CA SER A 33 -16.44 -2.94 2.66
C SER A 33 -16.31 -3.70 1.35
N ILE A 34 -15.16 -3.59 0.73
CA ILE A 34 -14.76 -4.36 -0.45
C ILE A 34 -13.48 -5.12 -0.12
N ASP A 35 -13.48 -6.42 -0.31
CA ASP A 35 -12.28 -7.25 -0.16
C ASP A 35 -11.39 -7.03 -1.39
N LEU A 36 -10.12 -6.68 -1.18
CA LEU A 36 -9.11 -6.61 -2.24
C LEU A 36 -8.38 -7.94 -2.34
N ARG A 37 -7.99 -8.29 -3.56
CA ARG A 37 -7.28 -9.51 -3.86
C ARG A 37 -5.78 -9.29 -3.93
N LEU A 38 -5.02 -10.31 -3.59
CA LEU A 38 -3.57 -10.36 -3.76
C LEU A 38 -3.22 -10.32 -5.25
N GLY A 39 -2.29 -9.46 -5.62
CA GLY A 39 -1.75 -9.33 -6.98
C GLY A 39 -0.67 -10.36 -7.28
N PHE A 40 0.04 -10.13 -8.36
CA PHE A 40 1.08 -11.03 -8.87
C PHE A 40 2.50 -10.58 -8.54
N THR A 41 2.67 -9.30 -8.13
CA THR A 41 3.97 -8.70 -7.84
C THR A 41 4.32 -8.82 -6.37
N PHE A 42 5.49 -9.38 -6.08
CA PHE A 42 6.06 -9.49 -4.74
C PHE A 42 7.44 -8.85 -4.72
N MET A 43 7.75 -8.12 -3.66
CA MET A 43 9.03 -7.47 -3.45
C MET A 43 9.62 -7.90 -2.11
N ILE A 44 10.79 -8.54 -2.16
CA ILE A 44 11.53 -8.98 -0.97
C ILE A 44 12.67 -8.00 -0.74
N LEU A 45 12.79 -7.45 0.47
CA LEU A 45 13.92 -6.60 0.84
C LEU A 45 15.22 -7.40 0.84
N LYS A 46 16.22 -6.92 0.11
CA LYS A 46 17.56 -7.50 0.16
C LYS A 46 18.26 -7.13 1.46
N ALA A 47 18.91 -8.09 2.08
CA ALA A 47 19.73 -7.86 3.26
C ALA A 47 21.14 -7.38 2.92
N TRP A 48 21.60 -7.59 1.68
CA TRP A 48 22.97 -7.29 1.23
C TRP A 48 23.05 -7.15 -0.28
N HIS A 49 24.14 -6.54 -0.74
CA HIS A 49 24.50 -6.46 -2.16
C HIS A 49 26.00 -6.70 -2.37
N MET A 50 26.39 -7.02 -3.60
CA MET A 50 27.80 -7.12 -3.98
C MET A 50 28.30 -5.76 -4.45
N THR A 51 29.44 -5.35 -3.89
CA THR A 51 30.19 -4.15 -4.29
C THR A 51 31.58 -4.54 -4.77
N PRO A 52 32.38 -3.64 -5.36
CA PRO A 52 33.77 -3.87 -5.65
C PRO A 52 34.62 -4.22 -4.41
N ARG A 53 34.13 -3.92 -3.21
CA ARG A 53 34.78 -4.26 -1.93
C ARG A 53 34.33 -5.62 -1.38
N GLY A 54 33.36 -6.28 -2.01
CA GLY A 54 32.79 -7.54 -1.57
C GLY A 54 31.31 -7.42 -1.17
N ARG A 55 30.87 -8.34 -0.30
CA ARG A 55 29.49 -8.36 0.23
C ARG A 55 29.32 -7.29 1.31
N GLU A 56 28.45 -6.35 1.07
CA GLU A 56 28.08 -5.31 2.03
C GLU A 56 26.60 -5.45 2.41
N SER A 57 26.28 -5.21 3.71
CA SER A 57 24.89 -5.17 4.17
C SER A 57 24.18 -3.95 3.60
N LEU A 58 22.91 -4.11 3.26
CA LEU A 58 22.04 -3.00 2.92
C LEU A 58 21.46 -2.43 4.23
N GLU A 59 21.94 -1.24 4.59
CA GLU A 59 21.37 -0.52 5.74
C GLU A 59 20.14 0.27 5.30
N THR A 60 19.05 0.07 6.00
CA THR A 60 17.84 0.91 5.83
C THR A 60 18.04 2.24 6.57
N VAL A 61 19.04 3.02 6.17
CA VAL A 61 19.49 4.20 6.94
C VAL A 61 18.70 5.47 6.58
N HIS A 62 18.15 5.56 5.40
CA HIS A 62 17.46 6.76 4.95
C HIS A 62 16.29 6.46 4.02
N VAL A 63 15.17 7.11 4.31
CA VAL A 63 13.93 7.11 3.51
C VAL A 63 14.17 7.54 2.05
N ASP A 64 15.30 8.20 1.76
CA ASP A 64 15.66 8.69 0.43
C ASP A 64 16.38 7.68 -0.46
N LYS A 65 16.78 6.52 0.06
CA LYS A 65 17.58 5.53 -0.66
C LYS A 65 16.82 4.25 -1.06
N TYR A 66 15.52 4.19 -0.84
CA TYR A 66 14.74 3.08 -1.37
C TYR A 66 14.71 3.16 -2.91
N THR A 67 15.53 2.33 -3.53
CA THR A 67 15.55 2.15 -4.99
C THR A 67 15.11 0.73 -5.31
N PRO A 68 14.62 0.44 -6.53
CA PRO A 68 14.30 -0.93 -6.95
C PRO A 68 15.45 -1.92 -6.73
N GLU A 69 16.68 -1.45 -6.69
CA GLU A 69 17.89 -2.26 -6.43
C GLU A 69 17.91 -2.89 -5.05
N TYR A 70 17.18 -2.33 -4.07
CA TYR A 70 17.05 -2.88 -2.72
C TYR A 70 16.06 -4.03 -2.59
N PHE A 71 15.33 -4.33 -3.66
CA PHE A 71 14.34 -5.39 -3.69
C PHE A 71 14.67 -6.47 -4.70
N ASP A 72 14.38 -7.72 -4.36
CA ASP A 72 14.17 -8.78 -5.32
C ASP A 72 12.69 -8.76 -5.71
N ILE A 73 12.42 -8.49 -6.99
CA ILE A 73 11.07 -8.39 -7.52
C ILE A 73 10.71 -9.71 -8.17
N ILE A 74 9.59 -10.28 -7.73
CA ILE A 74 9.07 -11.55 -8.22
C ILE A 74 7.69 -11.27 -8.84
N GLU A 75 7.58 -11.54 -10.14
CA GLU A 75 6.33 -11.52 -10.87
C GLU A 75 5.85 -12.96 -11.08
N LEU A 76 4.69 -13.29 -10.52
CA LEU A 76 4.07 -14.60 -10.67
C LEU A 76 3.17 -14.65 -11.90
N GLU A 77 3.06 -15.82 -12.48
CA GLU A 77 2.10 -16.12 -13.55
C GLU A 77 0.84 -16.79 -12.97
N GLY A 78 -0.21 -16.85 -13.79
CA GLY A 78 -1.45 -17.54 -13.40
C GLY A 78 -1.21 -19.01 -13.00
N GLY A 79 -1.68 -19.38 -11.81
CA GLY A 79 -1.51 -20.73 -11.24
C GLY A 79 -0.24 -20.91 -10.40
N GLN A 80 0.68 -19.94 -10.40
CA GLN A 80 1.83 -19.93 -9.49
C GLN A 80 1.43 -19.42 -8.10
N TYR A 81 2.28 -19.66 -7.12
CA TYR A 81 2.10 -19.24 -5.74
C TYR A 81 3.41 -18.74 -5.14
N PHE A 82 3.29 -17.99 -4.06
CA PHE A 82 4.41 -17.52 -3.26
C PHE A 82 4.40 -18.20 -1.88
N ASP A 83 5.47 -18.91 -1.54
CA ASP A 83 5.65 -19.52 -0.23
C ASP A 83 6.37 -18.53 0.70
N LEU A 84 5.63 -17.90 1.60
CA LEU A 84 6.15 -16.99 2.60
C LEU A 84 6.68 -17.79 3.79
N LEU A 85 7.98 -17.75 4.00
CA LEU A 85 8.67 -18.50 5.04
C LEU A 85 8.38 -17.95 6.46
N PRO A 86 8.64 -18.72 7.53
CA PRO A 86 8.53 -18.22 8.89
C PRO A 86 9.34 -16.93 9.10
N ASP A 87 8.74 -15.95 9.79
CA ASP A 87 9.30 -14.63 10.07
C ASP A 87 9.64 -13.77 8.84
N GLU A 88 9.37 -14.26 7.64
CA GLU A 88 9.62 -13.52 6.41
C GLU A 88 8.63 -12.37 6.24
N PHE A 89 9.15 -11.27 5.68
CA PHE A 89 8.43 -10.06 5.32
C PHE A 89 8.51 -9.82 3.82
N VAL A 90 7.39 -9.52 3.21
CA VAL A 90 7.30 -9.20 1.78
C VAL A 90 6.33 -8.04 1.55
N LEU A 91 6.62 -7.24 0.54
CA LEU A 91 5.66 -6.28 0.00
C LEU A 91 4.95 -6.92 -1.19
N ALA A 92 3.63 -6.92 -1.20
CA ALA A 92 2.84 -7.49 -2.30
C ALA A 92 1.86 -6.46 -2.86
N SER A 93 1.60 -6.52 -4.17
CA SER A 93 0.59 -5.68 -4.80
C SER A 93 -0.82 -6.18 -4.52
N THR A 94 -1.81 -5.29 -4.55
CA THR A 94 -3.20 -5.70 -4.78
C THR A 94 -3.40 -6.08 -6.25
N LEU A 95 -4.34 -6.98 -6.53
CA LEU A 95 -4.75 -7.29 -7.90
C LEU A 95 -5.43 -6.09 -8.55
N GLU A 96 -6.31 -5.44 -7.78
CA GLU A 96 -7.07 -4.29 -8.23
C GLU A 96 -6.24 -3.01 -8.11
N SER A 97 -6.24 -2.23 -9.18
CA SER A 97 -6.03 -0.79 -9.10
C SER A 97 -7.34 -0.16 -8.66
N ILE A 98 -7.31 0.70 -7.65
CA ILE A 98 -8.47 1.41 -7.13
C ILE A 98 -8.41 2.89 -7.50
N LYS A 99 -9.58 3.49 -7.70
CA LYS A 99 -9.74 4.93 -7.87
C LYS A 99 -10.70 5.46 -6.82
N ILE A 100 -10.26 6.43 -6.03
CA ILE A 100 -11.03 7.08 -4.96
C ILE A 100 -11.34 8.52 -5.38
N PRO A 101 -12.60 8.98 -5.33
CA PRO A 101 -12.94 10.37 -5.64
C PRO A 101 -12.50 11.33 -4.53
N ASP A 102 -12.53 12.64 -4.81
CA ASP A 102 -12.05 13.68 -3.89
C ASP A 102 -12.97 13.95 -2.69
N ASP A 103 -14.17 13.37 -2.67
CA ASP A 103 -15.16 13.45 -1.59
C ASP A 103 -15.15 12.23 -0.65
N LEU A 104 -14.31 11.25 -0.93
CA LEU A 104 -14.14 10.05 -0.13
C LEU A 104 -12.68 9.87 0.31
N MET A 105 -12.49 9.25 1.46
CA MET A 105 -11.27 8.56 1.83
C MET A 105 -11.55 7.07 1.99
N ALA A 106 -10.50 6.27 2.04
CA ALA A 106 -10.66 4.87 2.35
C ALA A 106 -9.71 4.42 3.47
N VAL A 107 -10.13 3.39 4.20
CA VAL A 107 -9.32 2.78 5.28
C VAL A 107 -9.19 1.29 5.01
N LEU A 108 -7.96 0.79 5.15
CA LEU A 108 -7.63 -0.62 4.95
C LEU A 108 -7.66 -1.38 6.26
N TYR A 109 -8.26 -2.55 6.24
CA TYR A 109 -8.30 -3.49 7.36
C TYR A 109 -7.83 -4.88 6.91
N PRO A 110 -7.10 -5.63 7.76
CA PRO A 110 -6.79 -7.03 7.46
C PRO A 110 -8.08 -7.87 7.53
N ARG A 111 -8.15 -8.90 6.72
CA ARG A 111 -9.23 -9.90 6.87
C ARG A 111 -8.92 -10.86 8.02
N SER A 112 -9.95 -11.22 8.79
CA SER A 112 -9.80 -12.17 9.89
C SER A 112 -9.27 -13.55 9.44
N SER A 113 -9.57 -13.96 8.20
CA SER A 113 -9.03 -15.19 7.61
C SER A 113 -7.51 -15.11 7.38
N THR A 114 -7.00 -13.94 7.00
CA THR A 114 -5.56 -13.67 6.82
C THR A 114 -4.84 -13.76 8.17
N ASN A 115 -5.38 -13.11 9.20
CA ASN A 115 -4.80 -13.17 10.54
C ASN A 115 -4.80 -14.59 11.11
N ARG A 116 -5.86 -15.39 10.86
CA ARG A 116 -5.94 -16.79 11.30
C ARG A 116 -4.94 -17.72 10.61
N LYS A 117 -4.41 -17.36 9.44
CA LYS A 117 -3.28 -18.07 8.82
C LYS A 117 -1.93 -17.79 9.52
N GLY A 118 -1.90 -16.87 10.49
CA GLY A 118 -0.67 -16.43 11.16
C GLY A 118 0.04 -15.29 10.43
N LEU A 119 -0.64 -14.64 9.49
CA LEU A 119 -0.11 -13.46 8.79
C LEU A 119 -0.52 -12.17 9.50
N SER A 120 0.38 -11.20 9.53
CA SER A 120 0.01 -9.80 9.74
C SER A 120 0.11 -9.03 8.43
N LEU A 121 -0.79 -8.07 8.27
CA LEU A 121 -0.72 -7.05 7.25
C LEU A 121 -0.41 -5.74 7.96
N ASP A 122 0.78 -5.19 7.71
CA ASP A 122 1.23 -3.94 8.32
C ASP A 122 0.68 -2.76 7.49
N LEU A 123 -0.65 -2.59 7.54
CA LEU A 123 -1.37 -1.60 6.78
C LEU A 123 -1.18 -0.20 7.35
N THR A 124 -0.94 0.78 6.48
CA THR A 124 -0.88 2.20 6.87
C THR A 124 -2.24 2.77 7.25
N GLY A 125 -3.32 2.04 6.93
CA GLY A 125 -4.70 2.37 7.27
C GLY A 125 -5.37 3.27 6.24
N ILE A 126 -4.83 4.44 5.95
CA ILE A 126 -5.48 5.47 5.12
C ILE A 126 -5.06 5.35 3.66
N VAL A 127 -6.04 5.44 2.77
CA VAL A 127 -5.86 5.67 1.33
C VAL A 127 -6.50 7.02 1.01
N ASP A 128 -5.67 7.93 0.54
CA ASP A 128 -6.06 9.32 0.33
C ASP A 128 -7.16 9.50 -0.73
N SER A 129 -7.94 10.57 -0.57
CA SER A 129 -8.86 11.05 -1.59
C SER A 129 -8.12 11.34 -2.89
N GLY A 130 -8.75 11.06 -4.02
CA GLY A 130 -8.14 11.23 -5.35
C GLY A 130 -7.03 10.22 -5.68
N TYR A 131 -6.83 9.20 -4.85
CA TYR A 131 -5.87 8.12 -5.16
C TYR A 131 -6.32 7.31 -6.36
N GLU A 132 -5.37 6.94 -7.20
CA GLU A 132 -5.58 5.99 -8.31
C GLU A 132 -4.33 5.12 -8.47
N GLY A 133 -4.47 3.81 -8.31
CA GLY A 133 -3.37 2.85 -8.45
C GLY A 133 -3.61 1.54 -7.70
N GLN A 134 -2.67 0.60 -7.86
CA GLN A 134 -2.59 -0.59 -7.01
C GLN A 134 -2.00 -0.20 -5.65
N LEU A 135 -2.41 -0.91 -4.61
CA LEU A 135 -1.86 -0.73 -3.28
C LEU A 135 -0.72 -1.72 -3.03
N ILE A 136 0.28 -1.28 -2.30
CA ILE A 136 1.35 -2.12 -1.78
C ILE A 136 0.98 -2.52 -0.36
N ILE A 137 0.91 -3.81 -0.13
CA ILE A 137 0.53 -4.39 1.15
C ILE A 137 1.73 -5.10 1.76
N PRO A 138 2.27 -4.59 2.89
CA PRO A 138 3.28 -5.30 3.65
C PRO A 138 2.67 -6.52 4.33
N ILE A 139 3.27 -7.69 4.14
CA ILE A 139 2.82 -8.96 4.68
C ILE A 139 3.95 -9.61 5.46
N ARG A 140 3.68 -10.04 6.69
CA ARG A 140 4.62 -10.80 7.51
C ARG A 140 4.01 -12.14 7.91
N ASN A 141 4.79 -13.19 7.83
CA ASN A 141 4.45 -14.49 8.41
C ASN A 141 4.94 -14.54 9.87
N ASN A 142 4.02 -14.45 10.83
CA ASN A 142 4.33 -14.49 12.27
C ASN A 142 4.40 -15.91 12.83
N THR A 143 4.29 -16.95 12.00
CA THR A 143 4.45 -18.32 12.46
C THR A 143 5.93 -18.65 12.65
N ARG A 144 6.25 -19.42 13.70
CA ARG A 144 7.64 -19.79 14.00
C ARG A 144 8.20 -20.92 13.15
N SER A 145 7.32 -21.73 12.53
CA SER A 145 7.73 -22.97 11.88
C SER A 145 6.89 -23.38 10.66
N ARG A 146 5.95 -22.54 10.24
CA ARG A 146 5.06 -22.86 9.13
C ARG A 146 5.24 -21.91 7.98
N THR A 147 5.49 -22.43 6.80
CA THR A 147 5.38 -21.68 5.56
C THR A 147 3.91 -21.43 5.27
N VAL A 148 3.57 -20.19 4.90
CA VAL A 148 2.23 -19.83 4.47
C VAL A 148 2.23 -19.61 2.97
N ARG A 149 1.46 -20.43 2.26
CA ARG A 149 1.30 -20.32 0.82
C ARG A 149 0.30 -19.25 0.46
N LEU A 150 0.70 -18.33 -0.42
CA LEU A 150 -0.10 -17.24 -0.92
C LEU A 150 -0.38 -17.44 -2.42
N TYR A 151 -1.63 -17.32 -2.83
CA TYR A 151 -2.02 -17.40 -4.23
C TYR A 151 -2.48 -16.03 -4.73
N PRO A 152 -1.95 -15.52 -5.85
CA PRO A 152 -2.57 -14.39 -6.54
C PRO A 152 -4.08 -14.61 -6.74
N GLY A 153 -4.86 -13.57 -6.48
CA GLY A 153 -6.32 -13.67 -6.50
C GLY A 153 -6.98 -14.03 -5.16
N GLU A 154 -6.24 -14.47 -4.13
CA GLU A 154 -6.82 -14.63 -2.77
C GLU A 154 -7.28 -13.27 -2.23
N ARG A 155 -8.43 -13.22 -1.54
CA ARG A 155 -8.88 -12.02 -0.83
C ARG A 155 -7.99 -11.78 0.39
N LEU A 156 -7.22 -10.68 0.37
CA LEU A 156 -6.14 -10.40 1.32
C LEU A 156 -6.57 -9.44 2.44
N CYS A 157 -7.05 -8.28 2.06
CA CYS A 157 -7.47 -7.21 2.95
C CYS A 157 -8.83 -6.67 2.52
N GLN A 158 -9.39 -5.76 3.30
CA GLN A 158 -10.65 -5.10 2.98
C GLN A 158 -10.50 -3.59 3.04
N VAL A 159 -11.18 -2.91 2.15
CA VAL A 159 -11.24 -1.46 2.08
C VAL A 159 -12.62 -0.98 2.48
N VAL A 160 -12.66 -0.02 3.40
CA VAL A 160 -13.87 0.69 3.86
C VAL A 160 -13.78 2.11 3.34
N PHE A 161 -14.86 2.63 2.77
CA PHE A 161 -14.94 4.00 2.26
C PHE A 161 -15.72 4.88 3.23
N GLU A 162 -15.19 6.07 3.48
CA GLU A 162 -15.77 7.07 4.36
C GLU A 162 -15.98 8.40 3.61
N GLU A 163 -17.13 9.02 3.82
CA GLU A 163 -17.42 10.35 3.27
C GLU A 163 -16.68 11.43 4.06
N LEU A 164 -16.05 12.35 3.33
CA LEU A 164 -15.46 13.55 3.90
C LEU A 164 -16.55 14.59 4.17
N SER A 165 -16.33 15.50 5.12
CA SER A 165 -17.22 16.63 5.38
C SER A 165 -17.37 17.54 4.18
N ASP A 166 -16.26 17.72 3.46
CA ASP A 166 -16.17 18.55 2.27
C ASP A 166 -15.28 17.88 1.23
N LYS A 167 -15.51 18.21 -0.04
CA LYS A 167 -14.64 17.79 -1.13
C LYS A 167 -13.29 18.48 -1.01
N ILE A 168 -12.20 17.72 -1.13
CA ILE A 168 -10.86 18.29 -1.09
C ILE A 168 -10.60 19.09 -2.37
N GLU A 169 -10.50 20.41 -2.23
CA GLU A 169 -10.04 21.29 -3.29
C GLU A 169 -8.51 21.23 -3.42
N ASN A 170 -8.00 21.26 -4.64
CA ASN A 170 -6.56 21.20 -4.95
C ASN A 170 -5.83 20.00 -4.32
N ASN A 171 -6.43 18.84 -4.44
CA ASN A 171 -5.84 17.59 -3.95
C ASN A 171 -4.42 17.42 -4.53
N ARG A 172 -3.40 17.54 -3.67
CA ARG A 172 -2.05 17.17 -4.07
C ARG A 172 -2.08 15.68 -4.33
N LYS A 173 -1.99 15.30 -5.60
CA LYS A 173 -1.93 13.89 -5.98
C LYS A 173 -0.94 13.18 -5.07
N SER A 174 -1.40 12.09 -4.45
CA SER A 174 -0.53 11.23 -3.64
C SER A 174 0.75 10.93 -4.42
N LYS A 175 1.89 10.89 -3.75
CA LYS A 175 3.17 10.51 -4.37
C LYS A 175 3.12 9.14 -5.06
N TYR A 176 2.13 8.32 -4.72
CA TYR A 176 1.88 6.99 -5.27
C TYR A 176 0.82 6.96 -6.39
N HIS A 177 0.25 8.12 -6.75
CA HIS A 177 -0.81 8.22 -7.75
C HIS A 177 -0.32 7.76 -9.14
N LYS A 178 -1.03 6.80 -9.75
CA LYS A 178 -0.73 6.22 -11.09
C LYS A 178 0.68 5.66 -11.27
N LYS A 179 1.36 5.31 -10.18
CA LYS A 179 2.67 4.68 -10.26
C LYS A 179 2.54 3.19 -10.23
N ASP A 180 3.44 2.54 -10.95
CA ASP A 180 3.66 1.11 -10.82
C ASP A 180 4.11 0.80 -9.37
N VAL A 181 3.79 -0.39 -8.90
CA VAL A 181 4.18 -0.89 -7.57
C VAL A 181 5.69 -0.70 -7.32
N ILE A 182 6.50 -0.92 -8.35
CA ILE A 182 7.96 -0.76 -8.31
C ILE A 182 8.38 0.71 -8.18
N GLU A 183 7.66 1.62 -8.84
CA GLU A 183 7.92 3.07 -8.75
C GLU A 183 7.35 3.71 -7.48
N GLY A 184 6.42 3.02 -6.81
CA GLY A 184 5.70 3.51 -5.63
C GLY A 184 6.57 3.59 -4.37
N VAL A 185 7.73 2.92 -4.33
CA VAL A 185 8.69 3.05 -3.24
C VAL A 185 9.47 4.36 -3.42
N GLN A 186 8.88 5.48 -3.02
CA GLN A 186 9.44 6.80 -3.27
C GLN A 186 10.01 7.48 -2.03
N ARG A 187 11.02 8.31 -2.34
CA ARG A 187 11.76 9.18 -1.43
C ARG A 187 10.86 10.27 -0.84
N GLU A 188 11.10 10.63 0.40
CA GLU A 188 10.61 11.89 0.96
C GLU A 188 11.21 13.08 0.19
N LYS A 189 10.65 14.29 0.37
CA LYS A 189 11.17 15.46 -0.35
C LYS A 189 12.60 15.73 0.09
N LYS A 190 13.49 15.94 -0.89
CA LYS A 190 14.91 16.21 -0.64
C LYS A 190 15.12 17.34 0.34
N ASP A 191 14.32 18.39 0.23
CA ASP A 191 14.40 19.57 1.11
C ASP A 191 14.11 19.22 2.58
N GLU A 192 13.16 18.31 2.84
CA GLU A 192 12.86 17.84 4.18
C GLU A 192 14.00 16.98 4.74
N ILE A 193 14.52 16.08 3.94
CA ILE A 193 15.65 15.21 4.31
C ILE A 193 16.87 16.01 4.70
N ASP A 194 17.20 17.07 3.96
CA ASP A 194 18.36 17.94 4.24
C ASP A 194 18.27 18.59 5.63
N PHE A 195 17.07 18.97 6.08
CA PHE A 195 16.86 19.50 7.43
C PHE A 195 16.98 18.39 8.49
N LEU A 196 16.39 17.22 8.24
CA LEU A 196 16.43 16.10 9.16
C LEU A 196 17.86 15.61 9.39
N MET A 197 18.65 15.48 8.31
CA MET A 197 20.06 15.05 8.41
C MET A 197 20.94 16.06 9.19
N LYS A 198 20.59 17.35 9.18
CA LYS A 198 21.28 18.39 9.95
C LYS A 198 20.74 18.52 11.38
N GLY A 199 19.64 17.83 11.73
CA GLY A 199 18.95 17.98 13.00
C GLY A 199 18.27 19.35 13.18
N ASP A 200 18.09 20.10 12.08
CA ASP A 200 17.52 21.46 12.11
C ASP A 200 15.99 21.42 12.00
N ILE A 201 15.35 20.90 13.06
CA ILE A 201 13.88 20.83 13.17
C ILE A 201 13.26 22.22 13.21
N LYS A 202 13.96 23.21 13.79
CA LYS A 202 13.45 24.57 13.89
C LYS A 202 13.37 25.21 12.50
N GLY A 203 14.45 25.15 11.72
CA GLY A 203 14.47 25.64 10.35
C GLY A 203 13.46 24.93 9.44
N LEU A 204 13.25 23.61 9.61
CA LEU A 204 12.22 22.86 8.90
C LEU A 204 10.81 23.45 9.16
N LYS A 205 10.47 23.68 10.43
CA LYS A 205 9.16 24.22 10.80
C LYS A 205 8.97 25.68 10.40
N GLU A 206 10.03 26.47 10.41
CA GLU A 206 10.00 27.87 9.93
C GLU A 206 9.79 27.92 8.41
N LYS A 207 10.50 27.06 7.65
CA LYS A 207 10.41 27.04 6.18
C LYS A 207 9.09 26.47 5.67
N PHE A 208 8.56 25.42 6.33
CA PHE A 208 7.38 24.68 5.89
C PHE A 208 6.21 24.78 6.89
N GLY A 209 6.20 25.82 7.73
CA GLY A 209 5.13 26.06 8.70
C GLY A 209 3.75 26.10 8.03
N VAL A 210 2.76 25.59 8.74
CA VAL A 210 1.36 25.64 8.29
C VAL A 210 0.93 27.11 8.26
N LYS A 211 0.47 27.56 7.09
CA LYS A 211 -0.14 28.89 6.96
C LYS A 211 -1.58 28.76 7.46
N LEU A 212 -1.83 29.26 8.65
CA LEU A 212 -3.20 29.44 9.16
C LEU A 212 -3.75 30.69 8.47
N ALA A 213 -4.92 30.55 7.85
CA ALA A 213 -5.64 31.65 7.22
C ALA A 213 -6.23 32.59 8.26
#